data_43ba7519845d67d0e40f64cdd54c45a8
#
_entry.id   43ba7519845d67d0e40f64cdd54c45a8
#
_cell.length_a   1.000
_cell.length_b   1.000
_cell.length_c   1.000
_cell.angle_alpha   90.00
_cell.angle_beta   90.00
_cell.angle_gamma   90.00
#
_symmetry.space_group_name_H-M   'P 1'
#
loop_
_entity.id
_entity.type
_entity.pdbx_description
1 polymer ?
#
loop_
_entity_poly.entity_id
_entity_poly.type
_entity_poly.pdbx_seq_one_letter_code
_entity_poly.pdbx_strand_id
1 'polypeptide(L)'
;VPSMEGPFDYPYIFKKKVDQFGANTHIIHGEKEEKKLAALLKSPDYFAQEIIRGNTEYATHIIFKQGKILHSLNIKYIFHLEMGIKGKDESITRICHCPYLEIFSAILKSIGFEGVCCFNYKVRNNIPYIIEINPRFGGSLSRYFSVIV
;
A
#
# COMPACT_ATOMS: atom_id res chain seq x y z
N VAL A 1 8.51 -4.99 3.65
CA VAL A 1 7.88 -3.73 4.11
C VAL A 1 8.90 -2.62 3.93
N PRO A 2 8.50 -1.40 3.49
CA PRO A 2 9.40 -0.25 3.51
C PRO A 2 9.91 0.02 4.92
N SER A 3 11.15 0.50 5.06
CA SER A 3 11.72 0.80 6.37
C SER A 3 10.88 1.82 7.13
N MET A 4 10.73 1.63 8.45
CA MET A 4 10.10 2.55 9.39
C MET A 4 11.11 3.11 10.41
N GLU A 5 12.37 2.72 10.30
CA GLU A 5 13.46 3.17 11.15
C GLU A 5 14.21 4.32 10.50
N GLY A 6 14.20 5.51 11.13
CA GLY A 6 14.90 6.69 10.66
C GLY A 6 16.32 6.81 11.26
N PRO A 7 17.09 7.81 10.82
CA PRO A 7 16.69 8.93 9.95
C PRO A 7 16.49 8.51 8.49
N PHE A 8 15.57 9.19 7.78
CA PHE A 8 15.30 8.93 6.36
C PHE A 8 15.93 10.03 5.50
N ASP A 9 16.47 9.63 4.36
CA ASP A 9 16.82 10.57 3.29
C ASP A 9 15.56 11.15 2.63
N TYR A 10 15.63 12.40 2.21
CA TYR A 10 14.54 12.99 1.43
C TYR A 10 14.49 12.44 -0.01
N PRO A 11 13.28 12.28 -0.56
CA PRO A 11 11.99 12.37 0.09
C PRO A 11 11.66 11.12 0.90
N TYR A 12 10.88 11.28 1.98
CA TYR A 12 10.27 10.18 2.70
C TYR A 12 8.76 10.40 2.84
N ILE A 13 8.02 9.36 3.23
CA ILE A 13 6.59 9.43 3.40
C ILE A 13 6.23 9.50 4.89
N PHE A 14 5.27 10.35 5.23
CA PHE A 14 4.76 10.58 6.57
C PHE A 14 3.26 10.34 6.58
N LYS A 15 2.77 9.43 7.43
CA LYS A 15 1.39 8.93 7.39
C LYS A 15 0.75 8.93 8.77
N LYS A 16 -0.57 9.15 8.79
CA LYS A 16 -1.39 8.85 9.97
C LYS A 16 -1.57 7.33 10.11
N LYS A 17 -1.48 6.81 11.35
CA LYS A 17 -1.62 5.37 11.66
C LYS A 17 -3.01 4.83 11.30
N VAL A 18 -4.05 5.65 11.51
CA VAL A 18 -5.42 5.34 11.11
C VAL A 18 -5.88 6.42 10.14
N ASP A 19 -6.07 6.05 8.88
CA ASP A 19 -6.40 7.00 7.82
C ASP A 19 -7.36 6.37 6.81
N GLN A 20 -8.02 7.21 6.01
CA GLN A 20 -8.87 6.79 4.91
C GLN A 20 -8.40 7.47 3.62
N PHE A 21 -8.23 6.67 2.56
CA PHE A 21 -7.86 7.14 1.22
C PHE A 21 -6.57 7.97 1.16
N GLY A 22 -5.65 7.76 2.09
CA GLY A 22 -4.38 8.49 2.13
C GLY A 22 -4.52 9.99 2.43
N ALA A 23 -5.67 10.44 3.00
CA ALA A 23 -5.98 11.85 3.22
C ALA A 23 -4.91 12.58 4.06
N ASN A 24 -4.35 11.89 5.07
CA ASN A 24 -3.30 12.40 5.95
C ASN A 24 -1.92 11.79 5.63
N THR A 25 -1.67 11.49 4.36
CA THR A 25 -0.37 11.05 3.87
C THR A 25 0.36 12.23 3.23
N HIS A 26 1.61 12.45 3.62
CA HIS A 26 2.46 13.54 3.15
C HIS A 26 3.78 12.97 2.62
N ILE A 27 4.28 13.54 1.52
CA ILE A 27 5.63 13.29 1.04
C ILE A 27 6.49 14.47 1.48
N ILE A 28 7.54 14.20 2.22
CA ILE A 28 8.46 15.21 2.76
C ILE A 28 9.66 15.29 1.83
N HIS A 29 9.76 16.36 1.04
CA HIS A 29 10.82 16.52 0.06
C HIS A 29 12.07 17.24 0.63
N GLY A 30 11.96 17.81 1.82
CA GLY A 30 13.06 18.52 2.42
C GLY A 30 12.71 19.19 3.75
N GLU A 31 13.72 19.76 4.39
CA GLU A 31 13.65 20.35 5.73
C GLU A 31 12.57 21.44 5.88
N LYS A 32 12.31 22.22 4.81
CA LYS A 32 11.27 23.26 4.83
C LYS A 32 9.87 22.69 5.02
N GLU A 33 9.56 21.55 4.38
CA GLU A 33 8.28 20.88 4.52
C GLU A 33 8.19 20.18 5.88
N GLU A 34 9.28 19.56 6.31
CA GLU A 34 9.40 18.93 7.61
C GLU A 34 9.11 19.92 8.74
N LYS A 35 9.70 21.14 8.69
CA LYS A 35 9.42 22.21 9.65
C LYS A 35 7.96 22.64 9.70
N LYS A 36 7.27 22.67 8.55
CA LYS A 36 5.83 22.99 8.48
C LYS A 36 4.97 21.93 9.18
N LEU A 37 5.40 20.69 9.19
CA LEU A 37 4.70 19.56 9.79
C LEU A 37 5.25 19.17 11.16
N ALA A 38 6.13 19.98 11.77
CA ALA A 38 6.84 19.67 13.01
C ALA A 38 5.91 19.28 14.18
N ALA A 39 4.71 19.86 14.25
CA ALA A 39 3.73 19.49 15.25
C ALA A 39 3.17 18.08 15.02
N LEU A 40 2.92 17.70 13.77
CA LEU A 40 2.44 16.37 13.40
C LEU A 40 3.53 15.32 13.57
N LEU A 41 4.80 15.67 13.27
CA LEU A 41 5.96 14.77 13.41
C LEU A 41 6.19 14.31 14.86
N LYS A 42 5.73 15.09 15.83
CA LYS A 42 5.76 14.74 17.27
C LYS A 42 4.53 13.97 17.73
N SER A 43 3.52 13.83 16.89
CA SER A 43 2.27 13.15 17.24
C SER A 43 2.46 11.63 17.24
N PRO A 44 2.02 10.92 18.29
CA PRO A 44 2.05 9.45 18.33
C PRO A 44 1.12 8.79 17.31
N ASP A 45 0.19 9.57 16.72
CA ASP A 45 -0.76 9.09 15.72
C ASP A 45 -0.16 8.98 14.32
N TYR A 46 1.06 9.47 14.13
CA TYR A 46 1.75 9.45 12.84
C TYR A 46 3.02 8.62 12.91
N PHE A 47 3.51 8.24 11.74
CA PHE A 47 4.82 7.60 11.58
C PHE A 47 5.44 7.98 10.25
N ALA A 48 6.77 8.00 10.22
CA ALA A 48 7.56 8.14 9.02
C ALA A 48 7.91 6.77 8.45
N GLN A 49 8.09 6.71 7.14
CA GLN A 49 8.45 5.49 6.44
C GLN A 49 9.27 5.82 5.18
N GLU A 50 10.18 4.91 4.81
CA GLU A 50 10.87 4.97 3.52
C GLU A 50 9.86 5.07 2.38
N ILE A 51 10.10 5.96 1.41
CA ILE A 51 9.30 6.03 0.20
C ILE A 51 9.83 5.05 -0.84
N ILE A 52 8.96 4.21 -1.36
CA ILE A 52 9.28 3.36 -2.52
C ILE A 52 8.94 4.13 -3.79
N ARG A 53 10.00 4.59 -4.48
CA ARG A 53 9.88 5.36 -5.73
C ARG A 53 9.23 4.55 -6.83
N GLY A 54 8.68 5.24 -7.80
CA GLY A 54 8.01 4.68 -8.97
C GLY A 54 6.54 5.07 -9.05
N ASN A 55 6.05 5.22 -10.26
CA ASN A 55 4.69 5.65 -10.55
C ASN A 55 3.66 4.50 -10.54
N THR A 56 4.06 3.34 -10.04
CA THR A 56 3.19 2.15 -10.06
C THR A 56 2.95 1.63 -8.65
N GLU A 57 1.68 1.40 -8.32
CA GLU A 57 1.25 0.72 -7.10
C GLU A 57 0.29 -0.42 -7.48
N TYR A 58 0.22 -1.43 -6.64
CA TYR A 58 -0.63 -2.59 -6.84
C TYR A 58 -1.56 -2.78 -5.65
N ALA A 59 -2.76 -3.30 -5.93
CA ALA A 59 -3.70 -3.76 -4.92
C ALA A 59 -4.13 -5.19 -5.27
N THR A 60 -3.66 -6.17 -4.51
CA THR A 60 -4.07 -7.56 -4.67
C THR A 60 -5.16 -7.89 -3.65
N HIS A 61 -6.37 -8.08 -4.14
CA HIS A 61 -7.49 -8.58 -3.34
C HIS A 61 -7.42 -10.09 -3.28
N ILE A 62 -7.61 -10.66 -2.09
CA ILE A 62 -7.49 -12.09 -1.84
C ILE A 62 -8.68 -12.56 -0.99
N ILE A 63 -9.27 -13.70 -1.38
CA ILE A 63 -10.13 -14.51 -0.55
C ILE A 63 -9.28 -15.68 -0.05
N PHE A 64 -9.06 -15.74 1.26
CA PHE A 64 -8.18 -16.73 1.89
C PHE A 64 -8.95 -17.59 2.88
N LYS A 65 -8.87 -18.92 2.73
CA LYS A 65 -9.55 -19.86 3.60
C LYS A 65 -8.79 -21.18 3.69
N GLN A 66 -8.74 -21.76 4.90
CA GLN A 66 -8.07 -23.04 5.19
C GLN A 66 -6.63 -23.09 4.67
N GLY A 67 -5.89 -21.98 4.88
CA GLY A 67 -4.50 -21.87 4.46
C GLY A 67 -4.29 -21.76 2.96
N LYS A 68 -5.34 -21.47 2.16
CA LYS A 68 -5.25 -21.37 0.69
C LYS A 68 -5.90 -20.10 0.17
N ILE A 69 -5.34 -19.57 -0.90
CA ILE A 69 -5.97 -18.53 -1.71
C ILE A 69 -7.04 -19.21 -2.57
N LEU A 70 -8.31 -18.86 -2.35
CA LEU A 70 -9.43 -19.33 -3.16
C LEU A 70 -9.58 -18.48 -4.42
N HIS A 71 -9.51 -17.17 -4.27
CA HIS A 71 -9.59 -16.20 -5.36
C HIS A 71 -8.62 -15.04 -5.13
N SER A 72 -8.14 -14.48 -6.22
CA SER A 72 -7.32 -13.26 -6.18
C SER A 72 -7.57 -12.38 -7.40
N LEU A 73 -7.53 -11.07 -7.19
CA LEU A 73 -7.57 -10.07 -8.24
C LEU A 73 -6.50 -9.02 -7.97
N ASN A 74 -5.60 -8.84 -8.92
CA ASN A 74 -4.53 -7.85 -8.82
C ASN A 74 -4.83 -6.65 -9.72
N ILE A 75 -4.88 -5.47 -9.14
CA ILE A 75 -5.13 -4.20 -9.83
C ILE A 75 -3.84 -3.39 -9.80
N LYS A 76 -3.35 -3.03 -10.96
CA LYS A 76 -2.20 -2.14 -11.15
C LYS A 76 -2.71 -0.71 -11.29
N TYR A 77 -2.16 0.21 -10.51
CA TYR A 77 -2.33 1.65 -10.61
C TYR A 77 -1.09 2.26 -11.25
N ILE A 78 -1.28 3.07 -12.27
CA ILE A 78 -0.21 3.81 -12.94
C ILE A 78 -0.53 5.28 -12.75
N PHE A 79 0.25 5.97 -11.93
CA PHE A 79 0.11 7.39 -11.63
C PHE A 79 0.82 8.24 -12.69
N HIS A 80 0.37 9.46 -12.89
CA HIS A 80 1.10 10.45 -13.68
C HIS A 80 2.34 10.96 -12.96
N LEU A 81 2.32 10.96 -11.62
CA LEU A 81 3.43 11.37 -10.76
C LEU A 81 4.28 10.15 -10.37
N GLU A 82 5.59 10.33 -10.28
CA GLU A 82 6.53 9.27 -9.86
C GLU A 82 6.21 8.72 -8.45
N MET A 83 5.72 9.58 -7.57
CA MET A 83 5.38 9.23 -6.19
C MET A 83 3.90 9.50 -5.91
N GLY A 84 3.02 9.10 -6.81
CA GLY A 84 1.58 9.28 -6.64
C GLY A 84 1.03 8.55 -5.43
N ILE A 85 0.07 9.17 -4.74
CA ILE A 85 -0.61 8.64 -3.57
C ILE A 85 -2.01 8.18 -4.00
N LYS A 86 -2.29 6.89 -3.81
CA LYS A 86 -3.61 6.32 -4.11
C LYS A 86 -4.70 6.99 -3.27
N GLY A 87 -5.76 7.45 -3.95
CA GLY A 87 -6.84 8.20 -3.33
C GLY A 87 -6.69 9.72 -3.38
N LYS A 88 -5.48 10.23 -3.62
CA LYS A 88 -5.21 11.66 -3.85
C LYS A 88 -4.92 11.99 -5.30
N ASP A 89 -4.08 11.17 -5.93
CA ASP A 89 -3.57 11.43 -7.28
C ASP A 89 -4.30 10.59 -8.32
N GLU A 90 -4.43 11.14 -9.52
CA GLU A 90 -5.04 10.45 -10.65
C GLU A 90 -4.16 9.28 -11.10
N SER A 91 -4.83 8.18 -11.45
CA SER A 91 -4.17 6.97 -11.93
C SER A 91 -5.02 6.24 -12.96
N ILE A 92 -4.34 5.56 -13.88
CA ILE A 92 -4.94 4.58 -14.78
C ILE A 92 -4.89 3.23 -14.06
N THR A 93 -6.00 2.48 -14.08
CA THR A 93 -6.09 1.16 -13.46
C THR A 93 -6.17 0.06 -14.52
N ARG A 94 -5.49 -1.06 -14.27
CA ARG A 94 -5.52 -2.27 -15.12
C ARG A 94 -5.51 -3.53 -14.25
N ILE A 95 -6.27 -4.55 -14.63
CA ILE A 95 -6.13 -5.89 -14.06
C ILE A 95 -4.87 -6.53 -14.67
N CYS A 96 -4.08 -7.18 -13.83
CA CYS A 96 -2.88 -7.91 -14.26
C CYS A 96 -2.59 -9.12 -13.37
N HIS A 97 -1.70 -9.99 -13.83
CA HIS A 97 -1.22 -11.11 -13.03
C HIS A 97 -0.45 -10.62 -11.78
N CYS A 98 -0.59 -11.36 -10.67
CA CYS A 98 0.19 -11.15 -9.44
C CYS A 98 1.24 -12.26 -9.28
N PRO A 99 2.54 -11.98 -9.44
CA PRO A 99 3.56 -13.00 -9.27
C PRO A 99 3.93 -13.29 -7.81
N TYR A 100 3.31 -12.58 -6.84
CA TYR A 100 3.68 -12.62 -5.42
C TYR A 100 2.67 -13.34 -4.52
N LEU A 101 1.73 -14.08 -5.10
CA LEU A 101 0.66 -14.77 -4.34
C LEU A 101 1.21 -15.76 -3.32
N GLU A 102 2.33 -16.43 -3.61
CA GLU A 102 2.98 -17.35 -2.66
C GLU A 102 3.49 -16.61 -1.42
N ILE A 103 4.10 -15.44 -1.60
CA ILE A 103 4.57 -14.58 -0.50
C ILE A 103 3.39 -14.12 0.35
N PHE A 104 2.31 -13.65 -0.29
CA PHE A 104 1.11 -13.20 0.42
C PHE A 104 0.42 -14.35 1.16
N SER A 105 0.36 -15.53 0.54
CA SER A 105 -0.15 -16.74 1.18
C SER A 105 0.66 -17.12 2.42
N ALA A 106 1.99 -17.07 2.35
CA ALA A 106 2.86 -17.37 3.48
C ALA A 106 2.63 -16.40 4.65
N ILE A 107 2.48 -15.09 4.37
CA ILE A 107 2.15 -14.07 5.38
C ILE A 107 0.80 -14.38 6.03
N LEU A 108 -0.25 -14.63 5.24
CA LEU A 108 -1.59 -14.91 5.76
C LEU A 108 -1.62 -16.19 6.62
N LYS A 109 -0.89 -17.23 6.20
CA LYS A 109 -0.71 -18.47 7.00
C LYS A 109 -0.03 -18.20 8.34
N SER A 110 1.04 -17.41 8.34
CA SER A 110 1.83 -17.15 9.55
C SER A 110 1.05 -16.46 10.66
N ILE A 111 -0.02 -15.71 10.31
CA ILE A 111 -0.90 -15.02 11.25
C ILE A 111 -2.25 -15.73 11.45
N GLY A 112 -2.44 -16.91 10.87
CA GLY A 112 -3.71 -17.64 10.96
C GLY A 112 -4.90 -16.90 10.36
N PHE A 113 -4.68 -16.08 9.32
CA PHE A 113 -5.74 -15.26 8.72
C PHE A 113 -6.78 -16.12 7.99
N GLU A 114 -8.04 -15.72 8.12
CA GLU A 114 -9.18 -16.26 7.35
C GLU A 114 -10.05 -15.09 6.89
N GLY A 115 -10.52 -15.14 5.64
CA GLY A 115 -11.43 -14.15 5.11
C GLY A 115 -10.92 -13.40 3.89
N VAL A 116 -11.30 -12.12 3.78
CA VAL A 116 -10.96 -11.27 2.65
C VAL A 116 -9.95 -10.21 3.06
N CYS A 117 -8.95 -9.97 2.22
CA CYS A 117 -7.97 -8.91 2.46
C CYS A 117 -7.50 -8.26 1.15
N CYS A 118 -6.82 -7.14 1.30
CA CYS A 118 -6.19 -6.41 0.20
C CYS A 118 -4.76 -6.05 0.58
N PHE A 119 -3.80 -6.52 -0.19
CA PHE A 119 -2.39 -6.11 -0.11
C PHE A 119 -2.16 -4.91 -1.02
N ASN A 120 -1.80 -3.77 -0.47
CA ASN A 120 -1.30 -2.62 -1.23
C ASN A 120 0.24 -2.66 -1.20
N TYR A 121 0.87 -2.62 -2.37
CA TYR A 121 2.33 -2.72 -2.47
C TYR A 121 2.88 -2.03 -3.71
N LYS A 122 4.16 -1.69 -3.63
CA LYS A 122 5.00 -1.29 -4.78
C LYS A 122 6.06 -2.34 -5.02
N VAL A 123 6.67 -2.33 -6.22
CA VAL A 123 7.71 -3.29 -6.59
C VAL A 123 9.02 -2.53 -6.85
N ARG A 124 10.10 -2.98 -6.22
CA ARG A 124 11.47 -2.52 -6.47
C ARG A 124 12.37 -3.74 -6.64
N ASN A 125 13.10 -3.82 -7.74
CA ASN A 125 14.00 -4.94 -8.05
C ASN A 125 13.30 -6.32 -7.97
N ASN A 126 12.10 -6.44 -8.51
CA ASN A 126 11.24 -7.63 -8.46
C ASN A 126 10.85 -8.09 -7.03
N ILE A 127 11.00 -7.24 -6.03
CA ILE A 127 10.60 -7.51 -4.66
C ILE A 127 9.36 -6.67 -4.33
N PRO A 128 8.28 -7.28 -3.80
CA PRO A 128 7.09 -6.54 -3.37
C PRO A 128 7.35 -5.88 -2.01
N TYR A 129 7.26 -4.56 -1.98
CA TYR A 129 7.29 -3.76 -0.74
C TYR A 129 5.85 -3.50 -0.31
N ILE A 130 5.38 -4.28 0.65
CA ILE A 130 4.01 -4.17 1.17
C ILE A 130 3.89 -2.88 1.97
N ILE A 131 2.99 -2.01 1.54
CA ILE A 131 2.72 -0.71 2.15
C ILE A 131 1.67 -0.87 3.24
N GLU A 132 0.64 -1.70 2.97
CA GLU A 132 -0.52 -1.87 3.82
C GLU A 132 -1.22 -3.21 3.54
N ILE A 133 -1.75 -3.85 4.57
CA ILE A 133 -2.64 -4.99 4.46
C ILE A 133 -3.96 -4.62 5.12
N ASN A 134 -5.02 -4.56 4.33
CA ASN A 134 -6.37 -4.27 4.81
C ASN A 134 -7.15 -5.59 4.96
N PRO A 135 -7.61 -5.99 6.16
CA PRO A 135 -8.41 -7.19 6.38
C PRO A 135 -9.88 -7.00 5.95
N ARG A 136 -10.05 -6.48 4.77
CA ARG A 136 -11.35 -6.19 4.13
C ARG A 136 -11.17 -6.00 2.63
N PHE A 137 -12.26 -6.01 1.88
CA PHE A 137 -12.21 -5.55 0.49
C PHE A 137 -11.78 -4.08 0.43
N GLY A 138 -10.78 -3.78 -0.39
CA GLY A 138 -10.42 -2.42 -0.72
C GLY A 138 -11.48 -1.79 -1.64
N GLY A 139 -11.64 -0.44 -1.57
CA GLY A 139 -12.59 0.31 -2.41
C GLY A 139 -12.37 0.12 -3.91
N SER A 140 -11.16 -0.23 -4.33
CA SER A 140 -10.85 -0.56 -5.73
C SER A 140 -11.60 -1.79 -6.27
N LEU A 141 -11.98 -2.72 -5.40
CA LEU A 141 -12.68 -3.93 -5.81
C LEU A 141 -14.11 -3.64 -6.29
N SER A 142 -14.73 -2.57 -5.82
CA SER A 142 -16.13 -2.24 -6.17
C SER A 142 -16.37 -2.19 -7.69
N ARG A 143 -15.38 -1.75 -8.45
CA ARG A 143 -15.44 -1.71 -9.93
C ARG A 143 -15.27 -3.06 -10.62
N TYR A 144 -14.72 -4.04 -9.92
CA TYR A 144 -14.31 -5.33 -10.48
C TYR A 144 -14.90 -6.51 -9.72
N PHE A 145 -15.90 -6.26 -8.87
CA PHE A 145 -16.49 -7.32 -8.03
C PHE A 145 -17.01 -8.50 -8.82
N SER A 146 -17.64 -8.24 -9.98
CA SER A 146 -18.16 -9.28 -10.88
C SER A 146 -17.07 -10.13 -11.55
N VAL A 147 -15.80 -9.79 -11.39
CA VAL A 147 -14.68 -10.55 -11.97
C VAL A 147 -14.11 -11.54 -10.95
N ILE A 148 -14.36 -11.34 -9.65
CA ILE A 148 -13.81 -12.17 -8.57
C ILE A 148 -14.84 -13.17 -7.99
N VAL A 149 -16.12 -12.96 -8.26
CA VAL A 149 -17.23 -13.81 -7.76
C VAL A 149 -17.80 -14.68 -8.86
#